data_986b63a6f3adbd5c190124ca713f16fa
#
_entry.id   986b63a6f3adbd5c190124ca713f16fa
#
_cell.length_a   1.000
_cell.length_b   1.000
_cell.length_c   1.000
_cell.angle_alpha   90.00
_cell.angle_beta   90.00
_cell.angle_gamma   90.00
#
_symmetry.space_group_name_H-M   'P 1'
#
loop_
_entity.id
_entity.type
_entity.pdbx_description
1 polymer ?
#
loop_
_entity_poly.entity_id
_entity_poly.type
_entity_poly.pdbx_seq_one_letter_code
_entity_poly.pdbx_strand_id
1 'polypeptide(L)'
;LVFLVFYLIDGVLTLTGIGALVLGIGMAVDACVITNERIKEELRKGKSLKTAFINGNKESFSSIFDSNVTTLIIALILFAFGESSVKGFATMLIINLIMTMLIIVIINRFITKLFVNTKFFDNKTKSFVNYDPNKEVKKSKFNFVTNFKAHFIAPIIVFVLAVIVTIITGVNLGVDFKGGSDISVVSNSKINPNEVEKSVQDLGYKVSDVTTQNDSTVYVKVEDVLTENEIKTTQNKLEDKYDAKIEIAVVSNVVKRDLIKNAIIALLFAFVGIA
;
A
#
# COMPACT_ATOMS: atom_id res chain seq x y z
N LEU A 1 12.29 12.58 9.06
CA LEU A 1 12.08 13.58 8.02
C LEU A 1 10.63 13.58 7.50
N VAL A 2 10.07 12.44 7.10
CA VAL A 2 8.68 12.36 6.62
C VAL A 2 7.69 12.96 7.61
N PHE A 3 7.75 12.58 8.90
CA PHE A 3 6.90 13.17 9.94
C PHE A 3 7.12 14.67 10.14
N LEU A 4 8.36 15.13 10.02
CA LEU A 4 8.65 16.57 10.12
C LEU A 4 7.97 17.36 9.00
N VAL A 5 8.08 16.88 7.75
CA VAL A 5 7.41 17.53 6.61
C VAL A 5 5.91 17.48 6.76
N PHE A 6 5.37 16.33 7.21
CA PHE A 6 3.95 16.16 7.43
C PHE A 6 3.39 17.11 8.50
N TYR A 7 4.16 17.31 9.58
CA TYR A 7 3.84 18.30 10.61
C TYR A 7 3.86 19.73 10.08
N LEU A 8 4.89 20.08 9.25
CA LEU A 8 5.02 21.44 8.69
C LEU A 8 3.90 21.83 7.71
N ILE A 9 3.22 20.85 7.09
CA ILE A 9 2.09 21.10 6.20
C ILE A 9 0.74 20.96 6.91
N ASP A 10 0.71 20.86 8.24
CA ASP A 10 -0.50 20.62 9.05
C ASP A 10 -1.29 19.41 8.55
N GLY A 11 -0.61 18.33 8.16
CA GLY A 11 -1.22 17.14 7.58
C GLY A 11 -1.99 16.32 8.60
N VAL A 12 -3.17 15.86 8.23
CA VAL A 12 -3.98 14.95 9.06
C VAL A 12 -3.60 13.50 8.74
N LEU A 13 -3.06 12.79 9.74
CA LEU A 13 -2.66 11.39 9.58
C LEU A 13 -3.90 10.49 9.57
N THR A 14 -4.22 9.94 8.41
CA THR A 14 -5.30 8.97 8.23
C THR A 14 -4.79 7.53 8.37
N LEU A 15 -5.68 6.56 8.63
CA LEU A 15 -5.32 5.15 8.69
C LEU A 15 -4.69 4.67 7.37
N THR A 16 -5.23 5.12 6.23
CA THR A 16 -4.68 4.85 4.90
C THR A 16 -3.34 5.54 4.69
N GLY A 17 -3.12 6.73 5.28
CA GLY A 17 -1.83 7.41 5.30
C GLY A 17 -0.74 6.63 6.03
N ILE A 18 -1.08 5.92 7.11
CA ILE A 18 -0.16 4.99 7.79
C ILE A 18 0.23 3.86 6.84
N GLY A 19 -0.73 3.30 6.07
CA GLY A 19 -0.44 2.31 5.02
C GLY A 19 0.55 2.83 3.97
N ALA A 20 0.38 4.07 3.51
CA ALA A 20 1.31 4.72 2.59
C ALA A 20 2.72 4.90 3.20
N LEU A 21 2.80 5.21 4.51
CA LEU A 21 4.09 5.31 5.22
C LEU A 21 4.83 3.98 5.23
N VAL A 22 4.15 2.87 5.57
CA VAL A 22 4.73 1.52 5.58
C VAL A 22 5.20 1.13 4.18
N LEU A 23 4.39 1.42 3.15
CA LEU A 23 4.77 1.21 1.76
C LEU A 23 6.04 2.01 1.40
N GLY A 24 6.13 3.28 1.83
CA GLY A 24 7.30 4.12 1.60
C GLY A 24 8.59 3.56 2.20
N ILE A 25 8.51 2.95 3.40
CA ILE A 25 9.66 2.26 4.00
C ILE A 25 10.10 1.09 3.12
N GLY A 26 9.14 0.29 2.61
CA GLY A 26 9.42 -0.82 1.70
C GLY A 26 10.15 -0.36 0.42
N MET A 27 9.67 0.70 -0.21
CA MET A 27 10.29 1.29 -1.41
C MET A 27 11.69 1.85 -1.13
N ALA A 28 11.93 2.43 0.05
CA ALA A 28 13.25 2.91 0.44
C ALA A 28 14.25 1.76 0.59
N VAL A 29 13.84 0.65 1.19
CA VAL A 29 14.65 -0.57 1.31
C VAL A 29 14.94 -1.16 -0.07
N ASP A 30 13.95 -1.22 -0.96
CA ASP A 30 14.11 -1.76 -2.32
C ASP A 30 15.16 -0.97 -3.12
N ALA A 31 15.12 0.34 -3.07
CA ALA A 31 16.13 1.20 -3.71
C ALA A 31 17.56 0.93 -3.18
N CYS A 32 17.71 0.67 -1.88
CA CYS A 32 18.99 0.27 -1.30
C CYS A 32 19.43 -1.13 -1.78
N VAL A 33 18.51 -2.08 -1.89
CA VAL A 33 18.79 -3.43 -2.39
C VAL A 33 19.25 -3.39 -3.84
N ILE A 34 18.54 -2.66 -4.72
CA ILE A 34 18.93 -2.48 -6.12
C ILE A 34 20.35 -1.92 -6.25
N THR A 35 20.65 -0.86 -5.48
CA THR A 35 21.98 -0.26 -5.48
C THR A 35 23.06 -1.26 -5.02
N ASN A 36 22.81 -2.00 -3.95
CA ASN A 36 23.74 -2.98 -3.43
C ASN A 36 23.98 -4.15 -4.43
N GLU A 37 22.94 -4.63 -5.09
CA GLU A 37 23.10 -5.67 -6.11
C GLU A 37 23.91 -5.18 -7.31
N ARG A 38 23.73 -3.94 -7.78
CA ARG A 38 24.56 -3.35 -8.82
C ARG A 38 26.04 -3.23 -8.41
N ILE A 39 26.30 -2.83 -7.15
CA ILE A 39 27.66 -2.80 -6.62
C ILE A 39 28.27 -4.22 -6.60
N LYS A 40 27.50 -5.24 -6.19
CA LYS A 40 27.96 -6.65 -6.23
C LYS A 40 28.26 -7.14 -7.64
N GLU A 41 27.43 -6.78 -8.63
CA GLU A 41 27.67 -7.11 -10.03
C GLU A 41 29.01 -6.53 -10.53
N GLU A 42 29.30 -5.29 -10.17
CA GLU A 42 30.57 -4.64 -10.51
C GLU A 42 31.77 -5.27 -9.82
N LEU A 43 31.62 -5.70 -8.57
CA LEU A 43 32.63 -6.47 -7.84
C LEU A 43 32.87 -7.85 -8.48
N ARG A 44 31.83 -8.53 -8.96
CA ARG A 44 31.94 -9.80 -9.71
C ARG A 44 32.72 -9.66 -11.01
N LYS A 45 32.70 -8.45 -11.62
CA LYS A 45 33.52 -8.11 -12.79
C LYS A 45 34.99 -7.85 -12.44
N GLY A 46 35.39 -8.01 -11.18
CA GLY A 46 36.76 -7.81 -10.70
C GLY A 46 37.16 -6.35 -10.44
N LYS A 47 36.21 -5.43 -10.40
CA LYS A 47 36.48 -4.01 -10.11
C LYS A 47 36.78 -3.79 -8.63
N SER A 48 37.60 -2.77 -8.32
CA SER A 48 37.84 -2.36 -6.93
C SER A 48 36.54 -1.89 -6.28
N LEU A 49 36.44 -1.95 -4.94
CA LEU A 49 35.28 -1.53 -4.18
C LEU A 49 34.87 -0.08 -4.53
N LYS A 50 35.83 0.82 -4.64
CA LYS A 50 35.60 2.21 -5.01
C LYS A 50 34.97 2.35 -6.41
N THR A 51 35.52 1.66 -7.39
CA THR A 51 35.02 1.68 -8.77
C THR A 51 33.64 1.02 -8.86
N ALA A 52 33.47 -0.12 -8.20
CA ALA A 52 32.19 -0.83 -8.11
C ALA A 52 31.10 0.03 -7.47
N PHE A 53 31.42 0.76 -6.40
CA PHE A 53 30.51 1.69 -5.76
C PHE A 53 30.07 2.83 -6.70
N ILE A 54 31.02 3.47 -7.39
CA ILE A 54 30.73 4.59 -8.31
C ILE A 54 29.84 4.11 -9.45
N ASN A 55 30.21 2.99 -10.09
CA ASN A 55 29.46 2.44 -11.22
C ASN A 55 28.09 1.89 -10.81
N GLY A 56 28.03 1.12 -9.71
CA GLY A 56 26.77 0.58 -9.19
C GLY A 56 25.75 1.66 -8.83
N ASN A 57 26.20 2.75 -8.19
CA ASN A 57 25.34 3.90 -7.93
C ASN A 57 24.87 4.62 -9.20
N LYS A 58 25.73 4.72 -10.21
CA LYS A 58 25.37 5.34 -11.49
C LYS A 58 24.33 4.50 -12.23
N GLU A 59 24.53 3.20 -12.33
CA GLU A 59 23.62 2.28 -13.03
C GLU A 59 22.29 2.10 -12.30
N SER A 60 22.28 2.03 -10.95
CA SER A 60 21.06 1.91 -10.19
C SER A 60 20.20 3.18 -10.17
N PHE A 61 20.82 4.34 -10.41
CA PHE A 61 20.11 5.64 -10.33
C PHE A 61 18.94 5.72 -11.30
N SER A 62 19.15 5.36 -12.57
CA SER A 62 18.10 5.41 -13.59
C SER A 62 16.91 4.54 -13.18
N SER A 63 17.15 3.28 -12.81
CA SER A 63 16.08 2.36 -12.43
C SER A 63 15.30 2.84 -11.17
N ILE A 64 16.01 3.39 -10.17
CA ILE A 64 15.38 3.92 -8.96
C ILE A 64 14.59 5.18 -9.28
N PHE A 65 15.14 6.05 -10.12
CA PHE A 65 14.47 7.29 -10.53
C PHE A 65 13.19 6.99 -11.32
N ASP A 66 13.28 6.13 -12.34
CA ASP A 66 12.16 5.78 -13.21
C ASP A 66 11.02 5.12 -12.42
N SER A 67 11.32 4.18 -11.51
CA SER A 67 10.30 3.54 -10.67
C SER A 67 9.61 4.53 -9.72
N ASN A 68 10.37 5.44 -9.12
CA ASN A 68 9.80 6.45 -8.22
C ASN A 68 8.99 7.50 -8.97
N VAL A 69 9.42 7.91 -10.17
CA VAL A 69 8.65 8.84 -11.04
C VAL A 69 7.33 8.19 -11.47
N THR A 70 7.35 6.93 -11.89
CA THR A 70 6.12 6.18 -12.22
C THR A 70 5.15 6.13 -11.04
N THR A 71 5.65 5.81 -9.85
CA THR A 71 4.82 5.79 -8.64
C THR A 71 4.33 7.19 -8.25
N LEU A 72 5.15 8.24 -8.46
CA LEU A 72 4.76 9.62 -8.21
C LEU A 72 3.62 10.07 -9.15
N ILE A 73 3.65 9.67 -10.42
CA ILE A 73 2.56 9.94 -11.36
C ILE A 73 1.26 9.32 -10.84
N ILE A 74 1.29 8.05 -10.42
CA ILE A 74 0.12 7.39 -9.83
C ILE A 74 -0.37 8.13 -8.58
N ALA A 75 0.55 8.50 -7.68
CA ALA A 75 0.21 9.22 -6.46
C ALA A 75 -0.42 10.59 -6.74
N LEU A 76 0.07 11.33 -7.73
CA LEU A 76 -0.51 12.60 -8.16
C LEU A 76 -1.92 12.43 -8.75
N ILE A 77 -2.14 11.38 -9.53
CA ILE A 77 -3.46 11.05 -10.07
C ILE A 77 -4.43 10.70 -8.92
N LEU A 78 -3.99 9.86 -7.97
CA LEU A 78 -4.79 9.54 -6.79
C LEU A 78 -5.07 10.77 -5.91
N PHE A 79 -4.15 11.72 -5.83
CA PHE A 79 -4.35 12.98 -5.13
C PHE A 79 -5.39 13.87 -5.82
N ALA A 80 -5.34 13.93 -7.16
CA ALA A 80 -6.23 14.79 -7.96
C ALA A 80 -7.68 14.25 -8.02
N PHE A 81 -7.83 12.93 -8.15
CA PHE A 81 -9.15 12.28 -8.36
C PHE A 81 -9.64 11.51 -7.12
N GLY A 82 -8.80 11.29 -6.12
CA GLY A 82 -9.17 10.61 -4.88
C GLY A 82 -9.94 11.53 -3.93
N GLU A 83 -10.77 10.93 -3.12
CA GLU A 83 -11.55 11.60 -2.08
C GLU A 83 -11.14 11.08 -0.70
N SER A 84 -11.36 11.89 0.34
CA SER A 84 -11.20 11.51 1.75
C SER A 84 -9.95 10.67 2.04
N SER A 85 -10.13 9.39 2.37
CA SER A 85 -9.04 8.48 2.76
C SER A 85 -8.03 8.20 1.64
N VAL A 86 -8.48 8.14 0.36
CA VAL A 86 -7.61 7.94 -0.80
C VAL A 86 -6.68 9.15 -0.98
N LYS A 87 -7.19 10.35 -0.78
CA LYS A 87 -6.41 11.60 -0.86
C LYS A 87 -5.36 11.67 0.25
N GLY A 88 -5.72 11.24 1.48
CA GLY A 88 -4.78 11.12 2.60
C GLY A 88 -3.65 10.13 2.32
N PHE A 89 -3.98 8.95 1.74
CA PHE A 89 -2.99 7.98 1.27
C PHE A 89 -2.05 8.59 0.24
N ALA A 90 -2.60 9.22 -0.80
CA ALA A 90 -1.84 9.83 -1.90
C ALA A 90 -0.89 10.93 -1.39
N THR A 91 -1.37 11.81 -0.50
CA THR A 91 -0.54 12.87 0.12
C THR A 91 0.67 12.28 0.83
N MET A 92 0.45 11.29 1.70
CA MET A 92 1.54 10.64 2.42
C MET A 92 2.50 9.92 1.47
N LEU A 93 1.98 9.28 0.41
CA LEU A 93 2.80 8.60 -0.60
C LEU A 93 3.69 9.58 -1.37
N ILE A 94 3.16 10.74 -1.77
CA ILE A 94 3.93 11.80 -2.46
C ILE A 94 5.08 12.28 -1.55
N ILE A 95 4.79 12.58 -0.29
CA ILE A 95 5.82 13.02 0.67
C ILE A 95 6.88 11.94 0.85
N ASN A 96 6.48 10.68 1.01
CA ASN A 96 7.40 9.54 1.13
C ASN A 96 8.31 9.41 -0.08
N LEU A 97 7.76 9.50 -1.29
CA LEU A 97 8.54 9.39 -2.53
C LEU A 97 9.59 10.50 -2.64
N ILE A 98 9.19 11.75 -2.41
CA ILE A 98 10.11 12.90 -2.45
C ILE A 98 11.20 12.74 -1.40
N MET A 99 10.84 12.40 -0.16
CA MET A 99 11.81 12.21 0.91
C MET A 99 12.73 11.02 0.67
N THR A 100 12.21 9.91 0.15
CA THR A 100 13.00 8.73 -0.21
C THR A 100 14.04 9.08 -1.29
N MET A 101 13.63 9.79 -2.34
CA MET A 101 14.54 10.26 -3.38
C MET A 101 15.65 11.15 -2.83
N LEU A 102 15.29 12.13 -1.98
CA LEU A 102 16.26 13.02 -1.34
C LEU A 102 17.26 12.24 -0.47
N ILE A 103 16.75 11.34 0.39
CA ILE A 103 17.60 10.61 1.35
C ILE A 103 18.49 9.62 0.62
N ILE A 104 17.94 8.80 -0.27
CA ILE A 104 18.69 7.72 -0.91
C ILE A 104 19.65 8.27 -1.95
N VAL A 105 19.22 9.21 -2.78
CA VAL A 105 20.05 9.75 -3.87
C VAL A 105 21.14 10.68 -3.33
N ILE A 106 20.85 11.49 -2.32
CA ILE A 106 21.80 12.50 -1.84
C ILE A 106 22.52 11.99 -0.59
N ILE A 107 21.79 11.75 0.50
CA ILE A 107 22.37 11.50 1.81
C ILE A 107 23.08 10.14 1.88
N ASN A 108 22.39 9.07 1.46
CA ASN A 108 22.95 7.72 1.52
C ASN A 108 24.18 7.58 0.62
N ARG A 109 24.16 8.14 -0.59
CA ARG A 109 25.32 8.15 -1.47
C ARG A 109 26.50 8.94 -0.90
N PHE A 110 26.22 10.10 -0.30
CA PHE A 110 27.25 10.91 0.32
C PHE A 110 27.93 10.16 1.48
N ILE A 111 27.14 9.62 2.40
CA ILE A 111 27.66 8.86 3.55
C ILE A 111 28.45 7.63 3.08
N THR A 112 27.90 6.85 2.17
CA THR A 112 28.56 5.63 1.68
C THR A 112 29.85 5.96 0.92
N LYS A 113 29.88 7.08 0.16
CA LYS A 113 31.09 7.56 -0.49
C LYS A 113 32.20 7.92 0.51
N LEU A 114 31.85 8.51 1.66
CA LEU A 114 32.80 8.79 2.73
C LEU A 114 33.42 7.50 3.26
N PHE A 115 32.61 6.47 3.56
CA PHE A 115 33.11 5.18 4.03
C PHE A 115 34.02 4.48 3.01
N VAL A 116 33.66 4.49 1.73
CA VAL A 116 34.46 3.90 0.65
C VAL A 116 35.80 4.64 0.48
N ASN A 117 35.82 5.97 0.63
CA ASN A 117 37.06 6.75 0.53
C ASN A 117 38.01 6.53 1.70
N THR A 118 37.52 6.14 2.89
CA THR A 118 38.39 5.84 4.05
C THR A 118 39.16 4.55 3.92
N LYS A 119 38.92 3.74 2.87
CA LYS A 119 39.51 2.41 2.65
C LYS A 119 39.24 1.40 3.77
N PHE A 120 38.37 1.73 4.72
CA PHE A 120 38.05 0.89 5.87
C PHE A 120 37.47 -0.47 5.47
N PHE A 121 36.76 -0.51 4.34
CA PHE A 121 36.11 -1.71 3.84
C PHE A 121 36.81 -2.38 2.66
N ASP A 122 37.97 -1.90 2.20
CA ASP A 122 38.65 -2.44 1.00
C ASP A 122 38.87 -3.96 1.06
N ASN A 123 39.21 -4.47 2.25
CA ASN A 123 39.39 -5.90 2.49
C ASN A 123 38.18 -6.56 3.21
N LYS A 124 37.07 -5.83 3.39
CA LYS A 124 35.88 -6.27 4.14
C LYS A 124 34.61 -6.15 3.30
N THR A 125 34.69 -6.50 2.02
CA THR A 125 33.56 -6.45 1.05
C THR A 125 32.36 -7.25 1.54
N LYS A 126 32.61 -8.35 2.26
CA LYS A 126 31.56 -9.17 2.88
C LYS A 126 30.76 -8.41 3.95
N SER A 127 31.41 -7.58 4.75
CA SER A 127 30.72 -6.75 5.77
C SER A 127 30.01 -5.55 5.17
N PHE A 128 30.51 -5.02 4.06
CA PHE A 128 29.97 -3.81 3.45
C PHE A 128 28.75 -4.09 2.55
N VAL A 129 28.88 -5.04 1.63
CA VAL A 129 27.82 -5.37 0.62
C VAL A 129 27.45 -6.84 0.62
N ASN A 130 27.88 -7.62 1.61
CA ASN A 130 27.68 -9.06 1.67
C ASN A 130 28.18 -9.79 0.40
N TYR A 131 29.37 -9.38 -0.10
CA TYR A 131 30.03 -10.00 -1.23
C TYR A 131 31.30 -10.74 -0.79
N ASP A 132 31.38 -12.03 -1.10
CA ASP A 132 32.52 -12.88 -0.86
C ASP A 132 33.12 -13.29 -2.23
N PRO A 133 34.34 -12.81 -2.57
CA PRO A 133 34.97 -13.15 -3.85
C PRO A 133 35.29 -14.65 -3.99
N ASN A 134 35.41 -15.37 -2.89
CA ASN A 134 35.73 -16.81 -2.89
C ASN A 134 34.47 -17.69 -2.99
N LYS A 135 33.27 -17.10 -2.93
CA LYS A 135 32.03 -17.85 -2.99
C LYS A 135 31.56 -17.97 -4.44
N GLU A 136 31.64 -19.19 -4.99
CA GLU A 136 31.08 -19.48 -6.32
C GLU A 136 29.57 -19.13 -6.34
N VAL A 137 29.17 -18.40 -7.37
CA VAL A 137 27.75 -18.15 -7.64
C VAL A 137 27.13 -19.49 -8.08
N LYS A 138 26.30 -20.07 -7.21
CA LYS A 138 25.56 -21.29 -7.56
C LYS A 138 24.74 -21.01 -8.84
N LYS A 139 25.10 -21.68 -9.93
CA LYS A 139 24.27 -21.64 -11.15
C LYS A 139 22.89 -22.17 -10.82
N SER A 140 21.86 -21.43 -11.15
CA SER A 140 20.48 -21.90 -11.00
C SER A 140 20.29 -23.17 -11.83
N LYS A 141 19.70 -24.21 -11.23
CA LYS A 141 19.32 -25.44 -11.95
C LYS A 141 18.14 -25.20 -12.91
N PHE A 142 17.42 -24.09 -12.72
CA PHE A 142 16.29 -23.70 -13.54
C PHE A 142 16.74 -22.82 -14.68
N ASN A 143 16.50 -23.28 -15.90
CA ASN A 143 16.81 -22.54 -17.12
C ASN A 143 15.54 -21.84 -17.62
N PHE A 144 15.30 -20.62 -17.13
CA PHE A 144 14.09 -19.83 -17.45
C PHE A 144 14.02 -19.47 -18.94
N VAL A 145 15.15 -19.32 -19.61
CA VAL A 145 15.20 -18.89 -21.01
C VAL A 145 14.78 -20.02 -21.95
N THR A 146 15.19 -21.24 -21.66
CA THR A 146 14.92 -22.39 -22.56
C THR A 146 13.45 -22.80 -22.56
N ASN A 147 12.73 -22.62 -21.43
CA ASN A 147 11.33 -22.99 -21.26
C ASN A 147 10.41 -21.76 -21.16
N PHE A 148 10.73 -20.68 -21.87
CA PHE A 148 10.00 -19.42 -21.87
C PHE A 148 8.47 -19.61 -22.00
N LYS A 149 8.00 -20.43 -22.97
CA LYS A 149 6.56 -20.67 -23.17
C LYS A 149 5.89 -21.28 -21.94
N ALA A 150 6.53 -22.23 -21.26
CA ALA A 150 5.96 -22.86 -20.07
C ALA A 150 5.82 -21.87 -18.89
N HIS A 151 6.77 -20.93 -18.76
CA HIS A 151 6.71 -19.91 -17.71
C HIS A 151 5.64 -18.84 -17.95
N PHE A 152 5.20 -18.63 -19.19
CA PHE A 152 4.06 -17.76 -19.50
C PHE A 152 2.71 -18.45 -19.36
N ILE A 153 2.63 -19.75 -19.61
CA ILE A 153 1.38 -20.50 -19.51
C ILE A 153 0.85 -20.55 -18.06
N ALA A 154 1.73 -20.76 -17.07
CA ALA A 154 1.31 -20.83 -15.67
C ALA A 154 0.63 -19.55 -15.16
N PRO A 155 1.21 -18.34 -15.30
CA PRO A 155 0.54 -17.09 -14.93
C PRO A 155 -0.77 -16.86 -15.70
N ILE A 156 -0.83 -17.22 -16.99
CA ILE A 156 -2.06 -17.08 -17.78
C ILE A 156 -3.17 -17.98 -17.23
N ILE A 157 -2.86 -19.23 -16.91
CA ILE A 157 -3.84 -20.16 -16.31
C ILE A 157 -4.33 -19.60 -14.97
N VAL A 158 -3.43 -19.12 -14.10
CA VAL A 158 -3.80 -18.54 -12.81
C VAL A 158 -4.69 -17.31 -13.01
N PHE A 159 -4.36 -16.45 -13.96
CA PHE A 159 -5.16 -15.26 -14.28
C PHE A 159 -6.56 -15.63 -14.77
N VAL A 160 -6.66 -16.58 -15.71
CA VAL A 160 -7.95 -17.06 -16.24
C VAL A 160 -8.80 -17.67 -15.12
N LEU A 161 -8.19 -18.52 -14.27
CA LEU A 161 -8.89 -19.09 -13.12
C LEU A 161 -9.38 -18.01 -12.15
N ALA A 162 -8.55 -17.00 -11.85
CA ALA A 162 -8.94 -15.89 -10.99
C ALA A 162 -10.13 -15.11 -11.57
N VAL A 163 -10.13 -14.85 -12.88
CA VAL A 163 -11.26 -14.20 -13.58
C VAL A 163 -12.52 -15.06 -13.51
N ILE A 164 -12.42 -16.36 -13.77
CA ILE A 164 -13.56 -17.29 -13.69
C ILE A 164 -14.15 -17.31 -12.27
N VAL A 165 -13.28 -17.46 -11.25
CA VAL A 165 -13.73 -17.43 -9.85
C VAL A 165 -14.42 -16.12 -9.53
N THR A 166 -13.83 -14.98 -9.92
CA THR A 166 -14.42 -13.65 -9.69
C THR A 166 -15.81 -13.49 -10.34
N ILE A 167 -15.99 -14.05 -11.53
CA ILE A 167 -17.30 -14.04 -12.22
C ILE A 167 -18.34 -14.91 -11.50
N ILE A 168 -17.93 -16.08 -11.01
CA ILE A 168 -18.83 -17.03 -10.34
C ILE A 168 -19.19 -16.56 -8.93
N THR A 169 -18.22 -16.13 -8.14
CA THR A 169 -18.42 -15.74 -6.74
C THR A 169 -18.84 -14.29 -6.57
N GLY A 170 -18.60 -13.44 -7.59
CA GLY A 170 -18.73 -11.99 -7.48
C GLY A 170 -17.62 -11.37 -6.65
N VAL A 171 -17.60 -10.04 -6.62
CA VAL A 171 -16.71 -9.26 -5.76
C VAL A 171 -17.51 -8.69 -4.60
N ASN A 172 -17.10 -8.97 -3.37
CA ASN A 172 -17.72 -8.34 -2.21
C ASN A 172 -17.20 -6.91 -2.06
N LEU A 173 -17.96 -5.96 -2.58
CA LEU A 173 -17.64 -4.54 -2.56
C LEU A 173 -17.99 -3.93 -1.20
N GLY A 174 -17.13 -3.05 -0.70
CA GLY A 174 -17.42 -2.25 0.50
C GLY A 174 -18.57 -1.25 0.26
N VAL A 175 -19.05 -0.64 1.35
CA VAL A 175 -20.16 0.34 1.29
C VAL A 175 -19.84 1.55 0.43
N ASP A 176 -18.57 1.94 0.31
CA ASP A 176 -18.10 3.01 -0.58
C ASP A 176 -18.50 2.76 -2.05
N PHE A 177 -18.58 1.49 -2.46
CA PHE A 177 -18.94 1.07 -3.82
C PHE A 177 -20.36 0.54 -3.95
N LYS A 178 -20.94 -0.04 -2.88
CA LYS A 178 -22.33 -0.52 -2.87
C LYS A 178 -23.31 0.60 -2.53
N GLY A 179 -22.87 1.61 -1.80
CA GLY A 179 -23.72 2.53 -1.05
C GLY A 179 -24.29 1.82 0.18
N GLY A 180 -24.92 2.56 1.08
CA GLY A 180 -25.47 2.01 2.31
C GLY A 180 -24.86 2.66 3.56
N SER A 181 -24.93 1.97 4.70
CA SER A 181 -24.41 2.49 5.95
C SER A 181 -23.58 1.43 6.67
N ASP A 182 -22.47 1.85 7.29
CA ASP A 182 -21.63 1.03 8.16
C ASP A 182 -21.89 1.42 9.61
N ILE A 183 -22.34 0.47 10.41
CA ILE A 183 -22.62 0.64 11.85
C ILE A 183 -21.49 -0.06 12.62
N SER A 184 -20.67 0.73 13.31
CA SER A 184 -19.60 0.23 14.17
C SER A 184 -20.05 0.25 15.62
N VAL A 185 -20.05 -0.90 16.27
CA VAL A 185 -20.40 -1.08 17.70
C VAL A 185 -19.13 -1.42 18.46
N VAL A 186 -18.64 -0.50 19.28
CA VAL A 186 -17.42 -0.65 20.07
C VAL A 186 -17.78 -0.63 21.55
N SER A 187 -17.69 -1.78 22.21
CA SER A 187 -17.98 -1.93 23.67
C SER A 187 -16.72 -2.24 24.46
N ASN A 188 -16.79 -2.00 25.75
CA ASN A 188 -15.76 -2.41 26.71
C ASN A 188 -15.89 -3.89 27.14
N SER A 189 -16.99 -4.56 26.75
CA SER A 189 -17.28 -5.96 27.05
C SER A 189 -17.37 -6.80 25.78
N LYS A 190 -17.31 -8.12 25.94
CA LYS A 190 -17.49 -9.04 24.83
C LYS A 190 -18.90 -8.94 24.25
N ILE A 191 -19.01 -8.72 22.93
CA ILE A 191 -20.27 -8.62 22.21
C ILE A 191 -20.44 -9.83 21.28
N ASN A 192 -21.65 -10.37 21.24
CA ASN A 192 -22.02 -11.42 20.28
C ASN A 192 -22.44 -10.79 18.94
N PRO A 193 -21.70 -11.06 17.84
CA PRO A 193 -22.03 -10.48 16.54
C PRO A 193 -23.43 -10.80 16.05
N ASN A 194 -23.94 -12.01 16.32
CA ASN A 194 -25.27 -12.44 15.91
C ASN A 194 -26.40 -11.67 16.65
N GLU A 195 -26.13 -11.21 17.87
CA GLU A 195 -27.10 -10.40 18.62
C GLU A 195 -27.14 -8.97 18.09
N VAL A 196 -25.98 -8.42 17.71
CA VAL A 196 -25.91 -7.10 17.09
C VAL A 196 -26.60 -7.13 15.72
N GLU A 197 -26.34 -8.16 14.91
CA GLU A 197 -27.03 -8.35 13.63
C GLU A 197 -28.55 -8.35 13.78
N LYS A 198 -29.07 -9.19 14.68
CA LYS A 198 -30.51 -9.22 14.98
C LYS A 198 -31.06 -7.88 15.43
N SER A 199 -30.32 -7.16 16.28
CA SER A 199 -30.77 -5.85 16.75
C SER A 199 -30.87 -4.83 15.62
N VAL A 200 -29.96 -4.88 14.66
CA VAL A 200 -29.99 -4.02 13.47
C VAL A 200 -31.13 -4.44 12.52
N GLN A 201 -31.36 -5.75 12.36
CA GLN A 201 -32.50 -6.27 11.59
C GLN A 201 -33.85 -5.91 12.23
N ASP A 202 -33.96 -5.96 13.57
CA ASP A 202 -35.17 -5.55 14.32
C ASP A 202 -35.48 -4.06 14.18
N LEU A 203 -34.48 -3.23 13.86
CA LEU A 203 -34.66 -1.83 13.51
C LEU A 203 -35.20 -1.62 12.08
N GLY A 204 -35.35 -2.70 11.29
CA GLY A 204 -35.89 -2.71 9.93
C GLY A 204 -34.85 -2.57 8.84
N TYR A 205 -33.57 -2.62 9.15
CA TYR A 205 -32.50 -2.47 8.15
C TYR A 205 -32.07 -3.81 7.56
N LYS A 206 -31.75 -3.80 6.27
CA LYS A 206 -31.28 -4.96 5.54
C LYS A 206 -29.77 -5.14 5.74
N VAL A 207 -29.37 -6.07 6.60
CA VAL A 207 -27.97 -6.39 6.86
C VAL A 207 -27.38 -7.13 5.64
N SER A 208 -26.25 -6.64 5.13
CA SER A 208 -25.52 -7.24 4.01
C SER A 208 -24.27 -8.01 4.45
N ASP A 209 -23.65 -7.61 5.56
CA ASP A 209 -22.42 -8.25 6.07
C ASP A 209 -22.22 -7.92 7.56
N VAL A 210 -21.63 -8.84 8.30
CA VAL A 210 -21.22 -8.64 9.70
C VAL A 210 -19.80 -9.11 9.87
N THR A 211 -18.92 -8.21 10.32
CA THR A 211 -17.52 -8.50 10.60
C THR A 211 -17.12 -8.12 11.99
N THR A 212 -16.15 -8.85 12.56
CA THR A 212 -15.60 -8.56 13.89
C THR A 212 -14.12 -8.28 13.80
N GLN A 213 -13.65 -7.25 14.49
CA GLN A 213 -12.22 -6.97 14.59
C GLN A 213 -11.60 -7.69 15.80
N ASN A 214 -12.35 -7.75 16.88
CA ASN A 214 -12.01 -8.43 18.13
C ASN A 214 -13.30 -8.81 18.89
N ASP A 215 -13.17 -9.37 20.09
CA ASP A 215 -14.32 -9.79 20.90
C ASP A 215 -15.25 -8.62 21.34
N SER A 216 -14.83 -7.37 21.18
CA SER A 216 -15.54 -6.17 21.66
C SER A 216 -15.95 -5.19 20.55
N THR A 217 -15.59 -5.47 19.28
CA THR A 217 -15.89 -4.57 18.16
C THR A 217 -16.57 -5.34 17.05
N VAL A 218 -17.78 -4.90 16.69
CA VAL A 218 -18.60 -5.50 15.62
C VAL A 218 -18.94 -4.41 14.60
N TYR A 219 -18.73 -4.72 13.33
CA TYR A 219 -19.13 -3.90 12.20
C TYR A 219 -20.30 -4.56 11.47
N VAL A 220 -21.40 -3.82 11.33
CA VAL A 220 -22.60 -4.27 10.63
C VAL A 220 -22.81 -3.38 9.41
N LYS A 221 -22.78 -3.96 8.22
CA LYS A 221 -23.06 -3.26 6.96
C LYS A 221 -24.53 -3.44 6.61
N VAL A 222 -25.21 -2.34 6.33
CA VAL A 222 -26.59 -2.33 5.87
C VAL A 222 -26.70 -1.72 4.47
N GLU A 223 -27.61 -2.27 3.66
CA GLU A 223 -27.87 -1.76 2.28
C GLU A 223 -28.59 -0.41 2.30
N ASP A 224 -29.21 -0.07 3.41
CA ASP A 224 -29.99 1.13 3.57
C ASP A 224 -29.10 2.36 3.80
N VAL A 225 -29.42 3.47 3.13
CA VAL A 225 -28.76 4.76 3.33
C VAL A 225 -29.52 5.50 4.44
N LEU A 226 -28.99 5.48 5.64
CA LEU A 226 -29.65 6.06 6.82
C LEU A 226 -29.69 7.59 6.72
N THR A 227 -30.83 8.17 7.03
CA THR A 227 -31.01 9.62 7.21
C THR A 227 -30.49 10.07 8.58
N GLU A 228 -30.27 11.38 8.79
CA GLU A 228 -29.77 11.91 10.06
C GLU A 228 -30.63 11.52 11.26
N ASN A 229 -31.97 11.45 11.09
CA ASN A 229 -32.87 11.04 12.15
C ASN A 229 -32.76 9.55 12.46
N GLU A 230 -32.62 8.72 11.44
CA GLU A 230 -32.41 7.28 11.59
C GLU A 230 -31.06 6.99 12.24
N ILE A 231 -30.01 7.72 11.88
CA ILE A 231 -28.68 7.63 12.51
C ILE A 231 -28.81 7.86 14.01
N LYS A 232 -29.38 8.98 14.44
CA LYS A 232 -29.56 9.32 15.86
C LYS A 232 -30.39 8.27 16.61
N THR A 233 -31.48 7.81 15.99
CA THR A 233 -32.37 6.80 16.59
C THR A 233 -31.64 5.47 16.74
N THR A 234 -30.88 5.05 15.74
CA THR A 234 -30.11 3.80 15.75
C THR A 234 -28.98 3.87 16.76
N GLN A 235 -28.24 4.99 16.81
CA GLN A 235 -27.18 5.20 17.79
C GLN A 235 -27.74 5.07 19.21
N ASN A 236 -28.75 5.84 19.58
CA ASN A 236 -29.33 5.83 20.95
C ASN A 236 -29.80 4.42 21.36
N LYS A 237 -30.49 3.70 20.47
CA LYS A 237 -30.99 2.35 20.77
C LYS A 237 -29.89 1.31 20.95
N LEU A 238 -28.82 1.39 20.15
CA LEU A 238 -27.70 0.46 20.26
C LEU A 238 -26.77 0.84 21.42
N GLU A 239 -26.56 2.13 21.70
CA GLU A 239 -25.79 2.61 22.85
C GLU A 239 -26.45 2.15 24.16
N ASP A 240 -27.74 2.36 24.30
CA ASP A 240 -28.51 1.94 25.50
C ASP A 240 -28.49 0.41 25.68
N LYS A 241 -28.51 -0.36 24.59
CA LYS A 241 -28.58 -1.82 24.65
C LYS A 241 -27.24 -2.48 24.96
N TYR A 242 -26.14 -1.95 24.40
CA TYR A 242 -24.84 -2.61 24.45
C TYR A 242 -23.82 -1.89 25.35
N ASP A 243 -24.18 -0.76 25.96
CA ASP A 243 -23.23 0.12 26.67
C ASP A 243 -21.95 0.34 25.86
N ALA A 244 -22.15 0.70 24.58
CA ALA A 244 -21.14 0.73 23.54
C ALA A 244 -21.13 2.07 22.82
N LYS A 245 -19.96 2.47 22.32
CA LYS A 245 -19.84 3.61 21.42
C LYS A 245 -20.28 3.18 20.02
N ILE A 246 -21.26 3.88 19.45
CA ILE A 246 -21.78 3.61 18.11
C ILE A 246 -21.32 4.69 17.15
N GLU A 247 -20.67 4.29 16.07
CA GLU A 247 -20.32 5.16 14.96
C GLU A 247 -21.02 4.68 13.70
N ILE A 248 -21.68 5.58 12.96
CA ILE A 248 -22.40 5.24 11.73
C ILE A 248 -21.84 6.10 10.60
N ALA A 249 -21.25 5.44 9.60
CA ALA A 249 -20.79 6.05 8.37
C ALA A 249 -21.79 5.75 7.25
N VAL A 250 -22.19 6.78 6.48
CA VAL A 250 -23.19 6.65 5.43
C VAL A 250 -22.63 7.06 4.09
N VAL A 251 -22.78 6.21 3.07
CA VAL A 251 -22.42 6.50 1.68
C VAL A 251 -23.67 6.57 0.81
N SER A 252 -24.00 7.77 0.40
CA SER A 252 -25.17 8.00 -0.48
C SER A 252 -24.91 7.48 -1.90
N ASN A 253 -25.99 7.20 -2.64
CA ASN A 253 -25.92 6.75 -4.05
C ASN A 253 -25.26 7.79 -4.98
N VAL A 254 -25.29 9.07 -4.65
CA VAL A 254 -24.62 10.13 -5.41
C VAL A 254 -23.11 10.04 -5.22
N VAL A 255 -22.68 9.98 -3.96
CA VAL A 255 -21.26 9.83 -3.58
C VAL A 255 -20.68 8.54 -4.20
N LYS A 256 -21.40 7.42 -4.10
CA LYS A 256 -21.03 6.15 -4.75
C LYS A 256 -20.73 6.31 -6.23
N ARG A 257 -21.66 6.97 -6.98
CA ARG A 257 -21.49 7.14 -8.43
C ARG A 257 -20.26 7.99 -8.77
N ASP A 258 -20.03 9.03 -8.00
CA ASP A 258 -18.90 9.92 -8.22
C ASP A 258 -17.57 9.23 -7.84
N LEU A 259 -17.53 8.45 -6.76
CA LEU A 259 -16.38 7.62 -6.38
C LEU A 259 -16.03 6.61 -7.48
N ILE A 260 -17.00 5.87 -8.01
CA ILE A 260 -16.77 4.88 -9.09
C ILE A 260 -16.26 5.58 -10.34
N LYS A 261 -16.89 6.70 -10.75
CA LYS A 261 -16.48 7.49 -11.90
C LYS A 261 -15.04 7.99 -11.75
N ASN A 262 -14.72 8.59 -10.60
CA ASN A 262 -13.40 9.13 -10.32
C ASN A 262 -12.33 8.00 -10.26
N ALA A 263 -12.67 6.84 -9.70
CA ALA A 263 -11.79 5.67 -9.68
C ALA A 263 -11.47 5.15 -11.09
N ILE A 264 -12.48 5.05 -11.98
CA ILE A 264 -12.29 4.62 -13.37
C ILE A 264 -11.43 5.64 -14.13
N ILE A 265 -11.72 6.93 -13.97
CA ILE A 265 -10.94 8.01 -14.61
C ILE A 265 -9.48 7.96 -14.12
N ALA A 266 -9.26 7.87 -12.82
CA ALA A 266 -7.92 7.75 -12.24
C ALA A 266 -7.17 6.54 -12.80
N LEU A 267 -7.82 5.39 -12.93
CA LEU A 267 -7.24 4.16 -13.48
C LEU A 267 -6.83 4.32 -14.95
N LEU A 268 -7.68 4.96 -15.76
CA LEU A 268 -7.38 5.24 -17.17
C LEU A 268 -6.19 6.21 -17.30
N PHE A 269 -6.16 7.29 -16.51
CA PHE A 269 -5.04 8.24 -16.51
C PHE A 269 -3.74 7.58 -16.01
N ALA A 270 -3.81 6.72 -14.99
CA ALA A 270 -2.65 5.96 -14.52
C ALA A 270 -2.12 5.03 -15.62
N PHE A 271 -3.00 4.31 -16.32
CA PHE A 271 -2.61 3.43 -17.41
C PHE A 271 -1.91 4.19 -18.55
N VAL A 272 -2.48 5.31 -18.97
CA VAL A 272 -1.89 6.17 -20.03
C VAL A 272 -0.60 6.83 -19.56
N GLY A 273 -0.50 7.23 -18.29
CA GLY A 273 0.69 7.90 -17.74
C GLY A 273 1.88 6.98 -17.52
N ILE A 274 1.65 5.65 -17.43
CA ILE A 274 2.70 4.63 -17.26
C ILE A 274 3.16 4.05 -18.61
N ALA A 275 2.27 4.02 -19.62
CA ALA A 275 2.57 3.51 -20.97
C ALA A 275 3.45 4.47 -21.77
#